data_1640ab39f7c6be82c8594553ab0ce2dd
#
_entry.id   1640ab39f7c6be82c8594553ab0ce2dd
#
_cell.length_a   1.000
_cell.length_b   1.000
_cell.length_c   1.000
_cell.angle_alpha   90.00
_cell.angle_beta   90.00
_cell.angle_gamma   90.00
#
_symmetry.space_group_name_H-M   'P 1'
#
loop_
_entity.id
_entity.type
_entity.pdbx_description
1 polymer ?
#
loop_
_entity_poly.entity_id
_entity_poly.type
_entity_poly.pdbx_seq_one_letter_code
_entity_poly.pdbx_strand_id
1 'polypeptide(L)'
;MKAEIIAVGTEILTGQIVNTNAQFLSEKLAEIGVDVYFQTAVGDNEARLLSLLEIASQRSSLVILTGGLGPTEDDLTKQTLAKFLGKELVFDPQTQEKLDVFFAQRPDYARTPNNERQAQLVEGATPLPNETGLAVGGVLEVEGVTYVVLPGPPSELKPMVLNQLLSKLMTGSKLYSRVLRFFGIGESQLVTILADLIDNQTDPTLAPYAKTGEVTLRLSTKASSQEESNQALDILENQILDRQTFEGISLRDLCYGYGEEASLASIVVEELKKQGKTITAAESLTAGLFQARVADFSGASSIFKGGFVTYSLEEKSKMLDIPVKDLEEQGVVSEFTAQKMAEQARIKTQSDFGLSLTGVAGPDSLEGHPAGTVFIGLAQEQGTEVIKVNIGGRSRADVRHIAVMHAFNLVRKALLSD
;
A
#
# COMPACT_ATOMS: atom_id res chain seq x y z
N MET A 1 -1.60 22.39 10.93
CA MET A 1 -0.17 22.78 10.69
C MET A 1 0.17 22.32 9.27
N LYS A 2 0.77 23.22 8.47
CA LYS A 2 1.19 22.89 7.09
C LYS A 2 2.68 22.59 7.10
N ALA A 3 3.07 21.42 6.62
CA ALA A 3 4.45 20.98 6.61
C ALA A 3 5.05 20.94 5.21
N GLU A 4 6.36 21.21 5.14
CA GLU A 4 7.22 20.97 3.99
C GLU A 4 8.40 20.11 4.41
N ILE A 5 8.71 19.07 3.63
CA ILE A 5 9.87 18.20 3.84
C ILE A 5 10.92 18.52 2.78
N ILE A 6 12.13 18.87 3.22
CA ILE A 6 13.28 19.14 2.36
C ILE A 6 14.32 18.04 2.59
N ALA A 7 14.50 17.19 1.60
CA ALA A 7 15.54 16.15 1.61
C ALA A 7 16.84 16.70 1.01
N VAL A 8 17.88 16.74 1.81
CA VAL A 8 19.22 17.23 1.43
C VAL A 8 20.12 16.04 1.16
N GLY A 9 20.60 15.90 -0.07
CA GLY A 9 21.47 14.83 -0.50
C GLY A 9 21.54 14.73 -2.02
N THR A 10 22.74 14.76 -2.56
CA THR A 10 22.99 14.65 -4.01
C THR A 10 22.62 13.27 -4.55
N GLU A 11 22.75 12.20 -3.75
CA GLU A 11 22.40 10.82 -4.09
C GLU A 11 20.90 10.62 -4.37
N ILE A 12 20.05 11.45 -3.75
CA ILE A 12 18.60 11.46 -4.01
C ILE A 12 18.33 12.02 -5.41
N LEU A 13 19.00 13.12 -5.76
CA LEU A 13 18.82 13.78 -7.06
C LEU A 13 19.36 12.94 -8.23
N THR A 14 20.43 12.17 -7.99
CA THR A 14 21.03 11.30 -9.01
C THR A 14 20.32 9.95 -9.14
N GLY A 15 19.28 9.70 -8.30
CA GLY A 15 18.50 8.46 -8.34
C GLY A 15 19.24 7.23 -7.80
N GLN A 16 20.32 7.43 -7.05
CA GLN A 16 21.06 6.31 -6.43
C GLN A 16 20.26 5.68 -5.29
N ILE A 17 19.46 6.48 -4.59
CA ILE A 17 18.58 6.01 -3.53
C ILE A 17 17.16 6.58 -3.72
N VAL A 18 16.17 5.85 -3.20
CA VAL A 18 14.78 6.32 -3.11
C VAL A 18 14.61 7.13 -1.82
N ASN A 19 13.91 8.26 -1.90
CA ASN A 19 13.60 9.10 -0.73
C ASN A 19 12.53 8.46 0.16
N THR A 20 12.89 7.39 0.88
CA THR A 20 11.99 6.70 1.82
C THR A 20 11.75 7.49 3.11
N ASN A 21 12.62 8.45 3.44
CA ASN A 21 12.45 9.33 4.59
C ASN A 21 11.26 10.27 4.41
N ALA A 22 11.09 10.86 3.24
CA ALA A 22 9.95 11.73 2.96
C ALA A 22 8.62 10.97 3.01
N GLN A 23 8.57 9.74 2.50
CA GLN A 23 7.41 8.86 2.64
C GLN A 23 7.07 8.62 4.12
N PHE A 24 8.05 8.14 4.90
CA PHE A 24 7.87 7.85 6.32
C PHE A 24 7.43 9.06 7.12
N LEU A 25 8.07 10.22 6.91
CA LEU A 25 7.69 11.48 7.56
C LEU A 25 6.25 11.88 7.22
N SER A 26 5.86 11.78 5.94
CA SER A 26 4.50 12.12 5.51
C SER A 26 3.45 11.22 6.17
N GLU A 27 3.71 9.91 6.26
CA GLU A 27 2.84 8.97 6.97
C GLU A 27 2.70 9.35 8.46
N LYS A 28 3.82 9.56 9.14
CA LYS A 28 3.82 9.83 10.58
C LYS A 28 3.27 11.21 10.94
N LEU A 29 3.49 12.22 10.11
CA LEU A 29 2.91 13.54 10.28
C LEU A 29 1.39 13.53 10.08
N ALA A 30 0.91 12.78 9.08
CA ALA A 30 -0.51 12.60 8.86
C ALA A 30 -1.21 11.93 10.06
N GLU A 31 -0.58 10.91 10.69
CA GLU A 31 -1.11 10.25 11.89
C GLU A 31 -1.37 11.22 13.06
N ILE A 32 -0.63 12.33 13.13
CA ILE A 32 -0.79 13.37 14.16
C ILE A 32 -1.52 14.63 13.67
N GLY A 33 -2.17 14.56 12.49
CA GLY A 33 -2.98 15.65 11.93
C GLY A 33 -2.19 16.80 11.30
N VAL A 34 -0.92 16.59 10.98
CA VAL A 34 -0.07 17.55 10.26
C VAL A 34 -0.09 17.26 8.78
N ASP A 35 -0.47 18.25 7.96
CA ASP A 35 -0.57 18.09 6.51
C ASP A 35 0.76 18.41 5.83
N VAL A 36 1.31 17.46 5.08
CA VAL A 36 2.47 17.69 4.23
C VAL A 36 1.98 18.17 2.85
N TYR A 37 2.28 19.41 2.49
CA TYR A 37 1.91 19.98 1.21
C TYR A 37 3.03 19.95 0.18
N PHE A 38 4.29 19.95 0.63
CA PHE A 38 5.43 20.00 -0.26
C PHE A 38 6.51 19.00 0.18
N GLN A 39 7.06 18.32 -0.80
CA GLN A 39 8.28 17.50 -0.65
C GLN A 39 9.28 17.97 -1.70
N THR A 40 10.46 18.42 -1.30
CA THR A 40 11.50 18.91 -2.17
C THR A 40 12.80 18.17 -1.89
N ALA A 41 13.51 17.77 -2.94
CA ALA A 41 14.87 17.26 -2.83
C ALA A 41 15.86 18.30 -3.34
N VAL A 42 16.98 18.46 -2.64
CA VAL A 42 18.07 19.39 -3.03
C VAL A 42 19.41 18.70 -2.79
N GLY A 43 20.37 18.93 -3.70
CA GLY A 43 21.75 18.48 -3.50
C GLY A 43 22.47 19.32 -2.43
N ASP A 44 23.61 18.85 -2.00
CA ASP A 44 24.47 19.43 -0.98
C ASP A 44 25.09 20.76 -1.47
N ASN A 45 24.28 21.82 -1.45
CA ASN A 45 24.66 23.14 -1.94
C ASN A 45 23.95 24.23 -1.12
N GLU A 46 24.74 25.05 -0.45
CA GLU A 46 24.25 26.11 0.45
C GLU A 46 23.29 27.09 -0.25
N ALA A 47 23.67 27.61 -1.42
CA ALA A 47 22.85 28.62 -2.10
C ALA A 47 21.47 28.09 -2.52
N ARG A 48 21.41 26.83 -2.98
CA ARG A 48 20.14 26.18 -3.33
C ARG A 48 19.28 25.91 -2.09
N LEU A 49 19.89 25.47 -1.00
CA LEU A 49 19.17 25.21 0.24
C LEU A 49 18.65 26.53 0.86
N LEU A 50 19.43 27.61 0.83
CA LEU A 50 18.97 28.94 1.27
C LEU A 50 17.73 29.38 0.49
N SER A 51 17.76 29.29 -0.85
CA SER A 51 16.62 29.65 -1.68
C SER A 51 15.37 28.81 -1.37
N LEU A 52 15.53 27.52 -1.07
CA LEU A 52 14.41 26.68 -0.66
C LEU A 52 13.87 27.04 0.72
N LEU A 53 14.72 27.38 1.69
CA LEU A 53 14.31 27.84 3.01
C LEU A 53 13.50 29.13 2.95
N GLU A 54 13.89 30.09 2.07
CA GLU A 54 13.14 31.32 1.81
C GLU A 54 11.72 31.02 1.31
N ILE A 55 11.58 30.08 0.38
CA ILE A 55 10.27 29.68 -0.18
C ILE A 55 9.45 28.92 0.87
N ALA A 56 10.06 27.95 1.55
CA ALA A 56 9.38 27.09 2.50
C ALA A 56 8.85 27.86 3.70
N SER A 57 9.62 28.82 4.24
CA SER A 57 9.23 29.65 5.38
C SER A 57 8.00 30.54 5.13
N GLN A 58 7.77 30.91 3.86
CA GLN A 58 6.62 31.75 3.48
C GLN A 58 5.32 30.97 3.31
N ARG A 59 5.41 29.64 3.04
CA ARG A 59 4.23 28.84 2.68
C ARG A 59 3.90 27.72 3.67
N SER A 60 4.83 27.41 4.58
CA SER A 60 4.70 26.30 5.53
C SER A 60 4.99 26.75 6.94
N SER A 61 4.22 26.28 7.92
CA SER A 61 4.44 26.54 9.37
C SER A 61 5.34 25.51 10.03
N LEU A 62 5.69 24.43 9.30
CA LEU A 62 6.64 23.41 9.72
C LEU A 62 7.55 23.06 8.53
N VAL A 63 8.85 23.23 8.71
CA VAL A 63 9.87 22.89 7.69
C VAL A 63 10.80 21.83 8.29
N ILE A 64 10.81 20.65 7.67
CA ILE A 64 11.62 19.51 8.12
C ILE A 64 12.72 19.27 7.10
N LEU A 65 13.98 19.42 7.53
CA LEU A 65 15.17 19.11 6.76
C LEU A 65 15.68 17.73 7.16
N THR A 66 15.98 16.87 6.21
CA THR A 66 16.57 15.54 6.46
C THR A 66 17.79 15.32 5.59
N GLY A 67 18.90 14.92 6.21
CA GLY A 67 20.21 14.76 5.56
C GLY A 67 21.16 15.91 5.83
N GLY A 68 22.44 15.73 5.49
CA GLY A 68 23.49 16.75 5.63
C GLY A 68 23.84 17.11 7.08
N LEU A 69 23.75 16.16 8.03
CA LEU A 69 24.12 16.35 9.44
C LEU A 69 25.43 15.65 9.84
N GLY A 70 26.10 15.00 8.93
CA GLY A 70 27.33 14.25 9.15
C GLY A 70 28.55 15.15 9.38
N PRO A 71 29.75 14.55 9.40
CA PRO A 71 31.00 15.27 9.68
C PRO A 71 31.71 15.82 8.43
N THR A 72 31.20 15.56 7.22
CA THR A 72 31.90 15.93 5.98
C THR A 72 31.63 17.39 5.59
N GLU A 73 32.41 17.92 4.65
CA GLU A 73 32.22 19.31 4.19
C GLU A 73 30.88 19.49 3.46
N ASP A 74 30.35 18.41 2.88
CA ASP A 74 29.07 18.39 2.18
C ASP A 74 27.87 18.43 3.15
N ASP A 75 28.10 18.10 4.44
CA ASP A 75 27.08 18.15 5.49
C ASP A 75 26.90 19.60 5.96
N LEU A 76 26.01 20.32 5.29
CA LEU A 76 25.85 21.77 5.45
C LEU A 76 24.45 22.20 5.93
N THR A 77 23.57 21.27 6.27
CA THR A 77 22.18 21.57 6.60
C THR A 77 22.02 22.49 7.80
N LYS A 78 22.73 22.20 8.92
CA LYS A 78 22.66 23.02 10.14
C LYS A 78 23.29 24.40 9.94
N GLN A 79 24.43 24.46 9.23
CA GLN A 79 25.14 25.69 8.90
C GLN A 79 24.27 26.61 8.05
N THR A 80 23.63 26.05 7.01
CA THR A 80 22.77 26.78 6.12
C THR A 80 21.51 27.29 6.85
N LEU A 81 20.90 26.45 7.70
CA LEU A 81 19.75 26.86 8.49
C LEU A 81 20.11 27.97 9.50
N ALA A 82 21.25 27.86 10.21
CA ALA A 82 21.74 28.89 11.10
C ALA A 82 21.96 30.22 10.37
N LYS A 83 22.62 30.18 9.21
CA LYS A 83 22.83 31.36 8.36
C LYS A 83 21.50 31.99 7.90
N PHE A 84 20.54 31.18 7.47
CA PHE A 84 19.22 31.64 7.04
C PHE A 84 18.49 32.35 8.19
N LEU A 85 18.58 31.84 9.42
CA LEU A 85 17.91 32.37 10.59
C LEU A 85 18.70 33.50 11.29
N GLY A 86 19.91 33.84 10.81
CA GLY A 86 20.77 34.83 11.46
C GLY A 86 21.23 34.39 12.86
N LYS A 87 21.43 33.08 13.09
CA LYS A 87 21.78 32.47 14.37
C LYS A 87 23.15 31.80 14.30
N GLU A 88 23.76 31.60 15.48
CA GLU A 88 25.03 30.90 15.63
C GLU A 88 24.79 29.36 15.75
N LEU A 89 25.87 28.60 15.56
CA LEU A 89 25.93 27.19 15.91
C LEU A 89 26.51 27.03 17.32
N VAL A 90 25.82 26.28 18.15
CA VAL A 90 26.24 25.94 19.51
C VAL A 90 26.46 24.44 19.65
N PHE A 91 27.26 24.00 20.60
CA PHE A 91 27.47 22.59 20.86
C PHE A 91 26.46 22.05 21.86
N ASP A 92 25.90 20.89 21.58
CA ASP A 92 25.09 20.11 22.52
C ASP A 92 26.03 19.30 23.44
N PRO A 93 26.02 19.57 24.76
CA PRO A 93 26.96 18.92 25.69
C PRO A 93 26.77 17.41 25.76
N GLN A 94 25.52 16.90 25.64
CA GLN A 94 25.25 15.48 25.71
C GLN A 94 25.78 14.74 24.49
N THR A 95 25.68 15.35 23.31
CA THR A 95 26.21 14.77 22.09
C THR A 95 27.75 14.84 22.05
N GLN A 96 28.34 15.90 22.63
CA GLN A 96 29.80 15.97 22.79
C GLN A 96 30.32 14.84 23.68
N GLU A 97 29.69 14.62 24.85
CA GLU A 97 30.02 13.51 25.74
C GLU A 97 29.88 12.15 25.01
N LYS A 98 28.80 11.99 24.24
CA LYS A 98 28.60 10.77 23.42
C LYS A 98 29.73 10.57 22.41
N LEU A 99 30.18 11.62 21.73
CA LEU A 99 31.31 11.57 20.82
C LEU A 99 32.60 11.16 21.57
N ASP A 100 32.86 11.74 22.74
CA ASP A 100 34.03 11.41 23.56
C ASP A 100 34.04 9.93 23.94
N VAL A 101 32.89 9.40 24.41
CA VAL A 101 32.76 7.98 24.76
C VAL A 101 32.91 7.08 23.53
N PHE A 102 32.31 7.45 22.41
CA PHE A 102 32.37 6.66 21.17
C PHE A 102 33.80 6.49 20.68
N PHE A 103 34.58 7.56 20.64
CA PHE A 103 35.97 7.53 20.18
C PHE A 103 36.93 6.91 21.22
N ALA A 104 36.70 7.11 22.51
CA ALA A 104 37.44 6.44 23.55
C ALA A 104 37.34 4.92 23.52
N GLN A 105 36.19 4.38 23.13
CA GLN A 105 35.96 2.95 22.98
C GLN A 105 36.51 2.36 21.67
N ARG A 106 36.96 3.21 20.76
CA ARG A 106 37.44 2.81 19.41
C ARG A 106 38.79 3.47 19.09
N PRO A 107 39.86 3.08 19.76
CA PRO A 107 41.18 3.73 19.59
C PRO A 107 41.76 3.63 18.16
N ASP A 108 41.27 2.66 17.37
CA ASP A 108 41.63 2.51 15.96
C ASP A 108 40.94 3.52 15.02
N TYR A 109 39.94 4.24 15.52
CA TYR A 109 39.23 5.29 14.78
C TYR A 109 39.75 6.67 15.19
N ALA A 110 40.46 7.34 14.28
CA ALA A 110 40.90 8.69 14.53
C ALA A 110 39.76 9.69 14.60
N ARG A 111 39.61 10.40 15.72
CA ARG A 111 38.71 11.57 15.81
C ARG A 111 39.31 12.72 15.04
N THR A 112 38.54 13.31 14.16
CA THR A 112 38.96 14.51 13.40
C THR A 112 38.14 15.72 13.87
N PRO A 113 38.64 16.96 13.67
CA PRO A 113 37.88 18.17 14.03
C PRO A 113 36.48 18.23 13.39
N ASN A 114 36.31 17.61 12.24
CA ASN A 114 35.03 17.58 11.53
C ASN A 114 33.96 16.79 12.31
N ASN A 115 34.32 15.81 13.13
CA ASN A 115 33.37 15.06 13.94
C ASN A 115 32.59 15.96 14.92
N GLU A 116 33.15 17.08 15.31
CA GLU A 116 32.49 18.05 16.20
C GLU A 116 31.23 18.64 15.59
N ARG A 117 31.14 18.70 14.24
CA ARG A 117 29.92 19.18 13.54
C ARG A 117 28.69 18.36 13.90
N GLN A 118 28.85 17.08 14.24
CA GLN A 118 27.76 16.20 14.60
C GLN A 118 27.08 16.63 15.93
N ALA A 119 27.83 17.27 16.83
CA ALA A 119 27.32 17.81 18.09
C ALA A 119 26.78 19.25 17.98
N GLN A 120 26.88 19.90 16.82
CA GLN A 120 26.38 21.26 16.64
C GLN A 120 24.87 21.30 16.49
N LEU A 121 24.26 22.36 17.04
CA LEU A 121 22.85 22.74 16.89
C LEU A 121 22.76 24.22 16.52
N VAL A 122 21.66 24.60 15.89
CA VAL A 122 21.32 26.02 15.74
C VAL A 122 20.95 26.59 17.10
N GLU A 123 21.47 27.77 17.42
CA GLU A 123 21.23 28.43 18.71
C GLU A 123 19.73 28.56 19.03
N GLY A 124 19.35 28.12 20.23
CA GLY A 124 17.96 28.08 20.69
C GLY A 124 17.18 26.81 20.25
N ALA A 125 17.78 25.89 19.49
CA ALA A 125 17.14 24.64 19.15
C ALA A 125 17.07 23.69 20.36
N THR A 126 15.94 23.01 20.50
CA THR A 126 15.78 21.88 21.41
C THR A 126 16.43 20.64 20.76
N PRO A 127 17.40 19.97 21.41
CA PRO A 127 18.04 18.80 20.83
C PRO A 127 17.10 17.63 20.68
N LEU A 128 17.30 16.87 19.61
CA LEU A 128 16.75 15.54 19.39
C LEU A 128 17.92 14.54 19.44
N PRO A 129 18.18 13.88 20.57
CA PRO A 129 19.27 12.93 20.71
C PRO A 129 19.17 11.79 19.71
N ASN A 130 20.31 11.42 19.12
CA ASN A 130 20.39 10.32 18.18
C ASN A 130 20.70 9.02 18.93
N GLU A 131 19.78 8.07 18.94
CA GLU A 131 19.95 6.81 19.69
C GLU A 131 20.87 5.82 18.98
N THR A 132 20.92 5.86 17.66
CA THR A 132 21.60 4.86 16.79
C THR A 132 22.84 5.41 16.09
N GLY A 133 22.95 6.70 15.91
CA GLY A 133 24.07 7.41 15.29
C GLY A 133 24.68 8.46 16.22
N LEU A 134 25.46 9.38 15.66
CA LEU A 134 26.18 10.41 16.41
C LEU A 134 25.64 11.83 16.20
N ALA A 135 25.06 12.12 15.04
CA ALA A 135 24.62 13.47 14.72
C ALA A 135 23.31 13.81 15.44
N VAL A 136 23.33 14.86 16.29
CA VAL A 136 22.13 15.36 16.97
C VAL A 136 21.20 16.05 15.97
N GLY A 137 19.90 15.75 16.06
CA GLY A 137 18.84 16.52 15.43
C GLY A 137 18.40 17.71 16.28
N GLY A 138 17.48 18.53 15.79
CA GLY A 138 17.00 19.67 16.53
C GLY A 138 15.65 20.19 16.08
N VAL A 139 14.93 20.83 16.99
CA VAL A 139 13.67 21.54 16.75
C VAL A 139 13.81 22.99 17.21
N LEU A 140 13.45 23.93 16.37
CA LEU A 140 13.55 25.36 16.64
C LEU A 140 12.33 26.09 16.08
N GLU A 141 11.71 26.96 16.85
CA GLU A 141 10.66 27.85 16.38
C GLU A 141 11.19 29.28 16.24
N VAL A 142 11.01 29.84 15.07
CA VAL A 142 11.38 31.22 14.74
C VAL A 142 10.27 31.84 13.91
N GLU A 143 9.79 33.04 14.34
CA GLU A 143 8.77 33.81 13.62
C GLU A 143 7.51 33.02 13.22
N GLY A 144 7.08 32.06 14.07
CA GLY A 144 5.90 31.23 13.84
C GLY A 144 6.11 30.06 12.88
N VAL A 145 7.35 29.82 12.44
CA VAL A 145 7.73 28.63 11.66
C VAL A 145 8.58 27.70 12.54
N THR A 146 8.18 26.45 12.59
CA THR A 146 8.95 25.39 13.27
C THR A 146 9.91 24.75 12.29
N TYR A 147 11.20 24.80 12.56
CA TYR A 147 12.26 24.14 11.79
C TYR A 147 12.71 22.89 12.52
N VAL A 148 12.82 21.78 11.76
CA VAL A 148 13.31 20.51 12.30
C VAL A 148 14.48 20.04 11.43
N VAL A 149 15.57 19.62 12.06
CA VAL A 149 16.71 19.00 11.37
C VAL A 149 16.87 17.54 11.82
N LEU A 150 16.92 16.62 10.86
CA LEU A 150 16.96 15.18 11.08
C LEU A 150 18.10 14.55 10.26
N PRO A 151 18.71 13.44 10.74
CA PRO A 151 19.75 12.73 10.00
C PRO A 151 19.23 12.12 8.70
N GLY A 152 20.15 11.81 7.77
CA GLY A 152 19.85 11.17 6.49
C GLY A 152 19.56 9.67 6.60
N PRO A 153 20.35 8.86 7.32
CA PRO A 153 20.12 7.43 7.41
C PRO A 153 18.76 7.10 8.05
N PRO A 154 17.91 6.25 7.40
CA PRO A 154 16.60 5.88 7.94
C PRO A 154 16.67 5.19 9.32
N SER A 155 17.75 4.47 9.60
CA SER A 155 18.01 3.83 10.90
C SER A 155 18.21 4.82 12.05
N GLU A 156 18.60 6.06 11.75
CA GLU A 156 18.78 7.14 12.72
C GLU A 156 17.51 8.03 12.77
N LEU A 157 16.97 8.38 11.61
CA LEU A 157 15.81 9.25 11.48
C LEU A 157 14.57 8.65 12.13
N LYS A 158 14.25 7.39 11.84
CA LYS A 158 13.00 6.78 12.29
C LYS A 158 12.85 6.74 13.82
N PRO A 159 13.84 6.25 14.60
CA PRO A 159 13.76 6.30 16.06
C PRO A 159 13.63 7.73 16.59
N MET A 160 14.40 8.68 16.04
CA MET A 160 14.36 10.09 16.45
C MET A 160 12.97 10.71 16.23
N VAL A 161 12.32 10.40 15.13
CA VAL A 161 10.95 10.85 14.84
C VAL A 161 9.96 10.21 15.80
N LEU A 162 9.94 8.88 15.92
CA LEU A 162 8.96 8.16 16.70
C LEU A 162 9.05 8.46 18.20
N ASN A 163 10.28 8.49 18.74
CA ASN A 163 10.50 8.58 20.19
C ASN A 163 10.52 10.02 20.70
N GLN A 164 10.77 11.02 19.80
CA GLN A 164 11.06 12.37 20.28
C GLN A 164 10.30 13.47 19.52
N LEU A 165 10.26 13.44 18.17
CA LEU A 165 9.70 14.52 17.38
C LEU A 165 8.17 14.57 17.43
N LEU A 166 7.49 13.42 17.20
CA LEU A 166 6.04 13.41 17.09
C LEU A 166 5.33 13.98 18.32
N SER A 167 5.82 13.67 19.53
CA SER A 167 5.24 14.20 20.77
C SER A 167 5.31 15.73 20.89
N LYS A 168 6.30 16.35 20.24
CA LYS A 168 6.49 17.82 20.22
C LYS A 168 5.61 18.53 19.18
N LEU A 169 5.15 17.79 18.16
CA LEU A 169 4.34 18.31 17.05
C LEU A 169 2.83 18.02 17.20
N MET A 170 2.41 17.28 18.24
CA MET A 170 1.00 16.90 18.40
C MET A 170 0.08 18.12 18.52
N THR A 171 -0.95 18.17 17.65
CA THR A 171 -1.92 19.28 17.56
C THR A 171 -3.24 19.00 18.30
N GLY A 172 -3.38 17.85 18.97
CA GLY A 172 -4.61 17.42 19.65
C GLY A 172 -5.64 16.71 18.75
N SER A 173 -5.53 16.81 17.43
CA SER A 173 -6.31 16.02 16.47
C SER A 173 -5.40 15.02 15.75
N LYS A 174 -5.99 13.86 15.35
CA LYS A 174 -5.31 12.82 14.56
C LYS A 174 -6.03 12.62 13.24
N LEU A 175 -5.29 12.19 12.23
CA LEU A 175 -5.89 11.74 10.99
C LEU A 175 -6.29 10.26 11.14
N TYR A 176 -7.56 10.00 10.91
CA TYR A 176 -8.11 8.65 10.83
C TYR A 176 -8.47 8.35 9.39
N SER A 177 -8.20 7.13 8.96
CA SER A 177 -8.52 6.71 7.60
C SER A 177 -9.21 5.35 7.60
N ARG A 178 -10.13 5.19 6.63
CA ARG A 178 -10.81 3.93 6.32
C ARG A 178 -10.66 3.68 4.82
N VAL A 179 -10.27 2.47 4.45
CA VAL A 179 -10.13 2.08 3.04
C VAL A 179 -11.23 1.10 2.68
N LEU A 180 -12.04 1.46 1.70
CA LEU A 180 -13.04 0.60 1.07
C LEU A 180 -12.45 0.00 -0.19
N ARG A 181 -12.71 -1.28 -0.44
CA ARG A 181 -12.20 -2.01 -1.59
C ARG A 181 -13.31 -2.51 -2.49
N PHE A 182 -13.22 -2.18 -3.77
CA PHE A 182 -14.25 -2.49 -4.77
C PHE A 182 -13.70 -3.41 -5.84
N PHE A 183 -14.48 -4.42 -6.18
CA PHE A 183 -14.23 -5.30 -7.32
C PHE A 183 -15.44 -5.33 -8.26
N GLY A 184 -15.18 -5.31 -9.57
CA GLY A 184 -16.24 -5.32 -10.59
C GLY A 184 -16.70 -3.93 -11.04
N ILE A 185 -15.98 -2.86 -10.65
CA ILE A 185 -16.20 -1.50 -11.13
C ILE A 185 -14.87 -0.86 -11.53
N GLY A 186 -14.87 -0.07 -12.58
CA GLY A 186 -13.70 0.72 -13.01
C GLY A 186 -13.59 2.04 -12.26
N GLU A 187 -12.36 2.57 -12.11
CA GLU A 187 -12.10 3.86 -11.45
C GLU A 187 -12.93 4.99 -12.05
N SER A 188 -12.93 5.13 -13.38
CA SER A 188 -13.66 6.21 -14.06
C SER A 188 -15.16 6.17 -13.76
N GLN A 189 -15.78 4.99 -13.74
CA GLN A 189 -17.18 4.83 -13.41
C GLN A 189 -17.45 5.19 -11.92
N LEU A 190 -16.60 4.70 -11.01
CA LEU A 190 -16.74 4.97 -9.59
C LEU A 190 -16.59 6.48 -9.29
N VAL A 191 -15.57 7.15 -9.86
CA VAL A 191 -15.37 8.59 -9.72
C VAL A 191 -16.58 9.39 -10.27
N THR A 192 -17.13 8.98 -11.41
CA THR A 192 -18.32 9.64 -11.98
C THR A 192 -19.55 9.51 -11.09
N ILE A 193 -19.77 8.33 -10.49
CA ILE A 193 -20.89 8.08 -9.57
C ILE A 193 -20.74 8.93 -8.28
N LEU A 194 -19.52 9.18 -7.85
CA LEU A 194 -19.19 9.91 -6.62
C LEU A 194 -18.77 11.36 -6.85
N ALA A 195 -18.96 11.91 -8.07
CA ALA A 195 -18.45 13.23 -8.45
C ALA A 195 -18.94 14.34 -7.50
N ASP A 196 -20.20 14.30 -7.09
CA ASP A 196 -20.78 15.25 -6.15
C ASP A 196 -20.11 15.22 -4.77
N LEU A 197 -19.72 14.03 -4.30
CA LEU A 197 -18.99 13.86 -3.03
C LEU A 197 -17.54 14.31 -3.15
N ILE A 198 -16.90 14.05 -4.31
CA ILE A 198 -15.50 14.42 -4.57
C ILE A 198 -15.36 15.93 -4.72
N ASP A 199 -16.25 16.57 -5.52
CA ASP A 199 -16.14 17.99 -5.85
C ASP A 199 -16.47 18.91 -4.66
N ASN A 200 -17.36 18.45 -3.76
CA ASN A 200 -17.80 19.24 -2.60
C ASN A 200 -17.19 18.80 -1.27
N GLN A 201 -16.19 17.90 -1.29
CA GLN A 201 -15.60 17.39 -0.07
C GLN A 201 -14.85 18.45 0.73
N THR A 202 -14.95 18.38 2.03
CA THR A 202 -14.18 19.19 2.98
C THR A 202 -13.50 18.29 4.02
N ASP A 203 -14.24 17.79 5.00
CA ASP A 203 -13.83 16.79 5.98
C ASP A 203 -15.09 16.00 6.40
N PRO A 204 -15.15 14.68 6.21
CA PRO A 204 -14.11 13.78 5.67
C PRO A 204 -13.82 13.97 4.18
N THR A 205 -12.58 13.63 3.79
CA THR A 205 -12.18 13.56 2.38
C THR A 205 -12.25 12.13 1.85
N LEU A 206 -12.43 11.99 0.53
CA LEU A 206 -12.34 10.71 -0.15
C LEU A 206 -11.38 10.78 -1.32
N ALA A 207 -10.58 9.74 -1.52
CA ALA A 207 -9.61 9.64 -2.61
C ALA A 207 -9.66 8.25 -3.24
N PRO A 208 -9.89 8.16 -4.57
CA PRO A 208 -9.83 6.90 -5.30
C PRO A 208 -8.39 6.52 -5.66
N TYR A 209 -8.10 5.23 -5.66
CA TYR A 209 -6.84 4.65 -6.10
C TYR A 209 -7.13 3.41 -6.94
N ALA A 210 -6.72 3.42 -8.20
CA ALA A 210 -6.81 2.26 -9.07
C ALA A 210 -5.63 1.31 -8.85
N LYS A 211 -5.94 0.01 -8.77
CA LYS A 211 -4.98 -1.09 -8.84
C LYS A 211 -5.39 -2.05 -9.96
N THR A 212 -4.50 -2.94 -10.36
CA THR A 212 -4.83 -3.94 -11.39
C THR A 212 -5.99 -4.81 -10.92
N GLY A 213 -7.16 -4.63 -11.55
CA GLY A 213 -8.38 -5.42 -11.29
C GLY A 213 -9.26 -4.92 -10.14
N GLU A 214 -8.87 -3.92 -9.37
CA GLU A 214 -9.67 -3.36 -8.27
C GLU A 214 -9.57 -1.84 -8.17
N VAL A 215 -10.51 -1.24 -7.44
CA VAL A 215 -10.44 0.18 -7.04
C VAL A 215 -10.58 0.27 -5.53
N THR A 216 -9.76 1.10 -4.90
CA THR A 216 -9.90 1.41 -3.48
C THR A 216 -10.30 2.87 -3.28
N LEU A 217 -11.15 3.13 -2.28
CA LEU A 217 -11.45 4.48 -1.81
C LEU A 217 -10.87 4.65 -0.41
N ARG A 218 -10.01 5.63 -0.25
CA ARG A 218 -9.57 6.05 1.08
C ARG A 218 -10.43 7.20 1.55
N LEU A 219 -11.10 7.02 2.67
CA LEU A 219 -11.82 8.04 3.40
C LEU A 219 -10.94 8.52 4.53
N SER A 220 -10.80 9.83 4.72
CA SER A 220 -9.93 10.39 5.78
C SER A 220 -10.60 11.55 6.48
N THR A 221 -10.49 11.59 7.82
CA THR A 221 -11.02 12.68 8.65
C THR A 221 -10.06 13.02 9.79
N LYS A 222 -10.05 14.28 10.20
CA LYS A 222 -9.35 14.73 11.39
C LYS A 222 -10.30 14.76 12.57
N ALA A 223 -9.98 14.04 13.64
CA ALA A 223 -10.81 13.97 14.83
C ALA A 223 -9.97 13.97 16.10
N SER A 224 -10.59 14.36 17.21
CA SER A 224 -9.98 14.32 18.54
C SER A 224 -10.02 12.92 19.16
N SER A 225 -10.90 12.05 18.67
CA SER A 225 -11.08 10.68 19.16
C SER A 225 -11.44 9.70 18.02
N GLN A 226 -11.25 8.41 18.30
CA GLN A 226 -11.68 7.32 17.40
C GLN A 226 -13.21 7.30 17.21
N GLU A 227 -13.96 7.62 18.25
CA GLU A 227 -15.41 7.62 18.20
C GLU A 227 -15.94 8.72 17.28
N GLU A 228 -15.43 9.94 17.41
CA GLU A 228 -15.76 11.06 16.54
C GLU A 228 -15.39 10.74 15.08
N SER A 229 -14.21 10.16 14.85
CA SER A 229 -13.79 9.76 13.51
C SER A 229 -14.68 8.69 12.89
N ASN A 230 -15.09 7.68 13.67
CA ASN A 230 -15.98 6.63 13.20
C ASN A 230 -17.32 7.19 12.77
N GLN A 231 -17.92 8.09 13.55
CA GLN A 231 -19.19 8.73 13.21
C GLN A 231 -19.10 9.48 11.87
N ALA A 232 -18.07 10.27 11.67
CA ALA A 232 -17.87 11.02 10.44
C ALA A 232 -17.65 10.10 9.22
N LEU A 233 -16.80 9.07 9.39
CA LEU A 233 -16.51 8.11 8.33
C LEU A 233 -17.69 7.22 8.00
N ASP A 234 -18.52 6.82 8.98
CA ASP A 234 -19.73 6.01 8.77
C ASP A 234 -20.76 6.76 7.92
N ILE A 235 -20.92 8.06 8.14
CA ILE A 235 -21.82 8.90 7.33
C ILE A 235 -21.36 8.91 5.87
N LEU A 236 -20.10 9.21 5.62
CA LEU A 236 -19.55 9.27 4.25
C LEU A 236 -19.59 7.89 3.59
N GLU A 237 -19.21 6.84 4.30
CA GLU A 237 -19.26 5.47 3.80
C GLU A 237 -20.68 5.06 3.36
N ASN A 238 -21.69 5.34 4.18
CA ASN A 238 -23.07 5.04 3.82
C ASN A 238 -23.52 5.82 2.58
N GLN A 239 -23.17 7.11 2.47
CA GLN A 239 -23.45 7.90 1.27
C GLN A 239 -22.82 7.30 0.00
N ILE A 240 -21.64 6.69 0.11
CA ILE A 240 -20.96 6.00 -0.99
C ILE A 240 -21.65 4.67 -1.30
N LEU A 241 -21.85 3.82 -0.28
CA LEU A 241 -22.35 2.46 -0.47
C LEU A 241 -23.82 2.40 -0.89
N ASP A 242 -24.58 3.45 -0.65
CA ASP A 242 -25.99 3.56 -1.09
C ASP A 242 -26.13 3.98 -2.56
N ARG A 243 -25.03 4.30 -3.26
CA ARG A 243 -25.02 4.57 -4.70
C ARG A 243 -25.06 3.27 -5.51
N GLN A 244 -25.43 3.41 -6.77
CA GLN A 244 -25.51 2.32 -7.74
C GLN A 244 -24.67 2.61 -8.97
N THR A 245 -24.19 1.56 -9.64
CA THR A 245 -23.59 1.66 -10.96
C THR A 245 -24.62 2.08 -12.01
N PHE A 246 -24.17 2.41 -13.21
CA PHE A 246 -25.08 2.74 -14.31
C PHE A 246 -25.97 1.56 -14.74
N GLU A 247 -25.55 0.34 -14.39
CA GLU A 247 -26.30 -0.90 -14.60
C GLU A 247 -27.23 -1.25 -13.42
N GLY A 248 -27.30 -0.41 -12.39
CA GLY A 248 -28.17 -0.59 -11.22
C GLY A 248 -27.59 -1.52 -10.15
N ILE A 249 -26.30 -1.87 -10.20
CA ILE A 249 -25.65 -2.69 -9.17
C ILE A 249 -25.26 -1.79 -8.00
N SER A 250 -25.61 -2.19 -6.78
CA SER A 250 -25.26 -1.44 -5.57
C SER A 250 -23.75 -1.41 -5.35
N LEU A 251 -23.18 -0.25 -4.99
CA LEU A 251 -21.77 -0.17 -4.59
C LEU A 251 -21.50 -1.00 -3.33
N ARG A 252 -22.50 -1.23 -2.49
CA ARG A 252 -22.40 -2.11 -1.31
C ARG A 252 -22.09 -3.56 -1.71
N ASP A 253 -22.67 -4.07 -2.80
CA ASP A 253 -22.42 -5.43 -3.30
C ASP A 253 -21.06 -5.57 -3.94
N LEU A 254 -20.54 -4.47 -4.48
CA LEU A 254 -19.21 -4.40 -5.09
C LEU A 254 -18.09 -4.14 -4.07
N CYS A 255 -18.41 -3.58 -2.90
CA CYS A 255 -17.48 -3.42 -1.80
C CYS A 255 -17.20 -4.79 -1.17
N TYR A 256 -16.00 -5.30 -1.40
CA TYR A 256 -15.68 -6.64 -0.92
C TYR A 256 -14.93 -6.67 0.42
N GLY A 257 -14.40 -5.53 0.87
CA GLY A 257 -13.62 -5.51 2.10
C GLY A 257 -13.08 -4.13 2.48
N TYR A 258 -12.40 -4.11 3.62
CA TYR A 258 -11.87 -2.92 4.27
C TYR A 258 -10.39 -3.06 4.62
N GLY A 259 -9.67 -1.93 4.63
CA GLY A 259 -8.28 -1.84 5.06
C GLY A 259 -7.25 -1.97 3.93
N GLU A 260 -6.02 -1.60 4.23
CA GLU A 260 -4.93 -1.54 3.24
C GLU A 260 -4.49 -2.94 2.78
N GLU A 261 -4.44 -3.88 3.72
CA GLU A 261 -3.90 -5.22 3.50
C GLU A 261 -4.95 -6.24 3.06
N ALA A 262 -6.25 -5.87 3.07
CA ALA A 262 -7.30 -6.78 2.65
C ALA A 262 -7.19 -7.10 1.15
N SER A 263 -7.54 -8.32 0.80
CA SER A 263 -7.65 -8.80 -0.58
C SER A 263 -8.83 -9.76 -0.71
N LEU A 264 -9.33 -9.98 -1.94
CA LEU A 264 -10.36 -11.00 -2.17
C LEU A 264 -9.91 -12.37 -1.67
N ALA A 265 -8.63 -12.70 -1.84
CA ALA A 265 -8.09 -13.96 -1.35
C ALA A 265 -8.11 -14.05 0.19
N SER A 266 -7.66 -12.99 0.91
CA SER A 266 -7.66 -12.99 2.38
C SER A 266 -9.08 -13.16 2.94
N ILE A 267 -10.04 -12.43 2.38
CA ILE A 267 -11.44 -12.47 2.83
C ILE A 267 -12.06 -13.85 2.60
N VAL A 268 -11.84 -14.44 1.43
CA VAL A 268 -12.34 -15.78 1.11
C VAL A 268 -11.70 -16.85 2.01
N VAL A 269 -10.38 -16.79 2.22
CA VAL A 269 -9.66 -17.75 3.07
C VAL A 269 -10.13 -17.65 4.52
N GLU A 270 -10.32 -16.43 5.04
CA GLU A 270 -10.83 -16.22 6.40
C GLU A 270 -12.27 -16.75 6.55
N GLU A 271 -13.14 -16.48 5.57
CA GLU A 271 -14.53 -16.92 5.64
C GLU A 271 -14.65 -18.44 5.48
N LEU A 272 -13.87 -19.07 4.60
CA LEU A 272 -13.79 -20.54 4.51
C LEU A 272 -13.38 -21.16 5.85
N LYS A 273 -12.37 -20.61 6.53
CA LYS A 273 -11.94 -21.07 7.85
C LYS A 273 -13.03 -20.94 8.90
N LYS A 274 -13.69 -19.79 8.92
CA LYS A 274 -14.77 -19.49 9.88
C LYS A 274 -15.96 -20.42 9.71
N GLN A 275 -16.33 -20.74 8.46
CA GLN A 275 -17.42 -21.67 8.16
C GLN A 275 -16.99 -23.16 8.18
N GLY A 276 -15.68 -23.45 8.32
CA GLY A 276 -15.16 -24.83 8.28
C GLY A 276 -15.31 -25.49 6.90
N LYS A 277 -15.42 -24.69 5.83
CA LYS A 277 -15.60 -25.17 4.45
C LYS A 277 -14.24 -25.32 3.76
N THR A 278 -14.17 -26.28 2.85
CA THR A 278 -12.96 -26.62 2.07
C THR A 278 -13.11 -26.24 0.60
N ILE A 279 -11.98 -25.91 -0.05
CA ILE A 279 -11.93 -25.53 -1.45
C ILE A 279 -10.83 -26.30 -2.19
N THR A 280 -11.07 -26.57 -3.46
CA THR A 280 -10.09 -27.07 -4.43
C THR A 280 -10.20 -26.29 -5.73
N ALA A 281 -9.20 -26.42 -6.61
CA ALA A 281 -9.27 -25.83 -7.94
C ALA A 281 -8.68 -26.74 -9.03
N ALA A 282 -9.25 -26.65 -10.24
CA ALA A 282 -8.67 -27.15 -11.47
C ALA A 282 -8.31 -25.97 -12.37
N GLU A 283 -7.02 -25.72 -12.54
CA GLU A 283 -6.50 -24.55 -13.23
C GLU A 283 -5.87 -24.89 -14.58
N SER A 284 -6.30 -24.19 -15.62
CA SER A 284 -5.67 -24.24 -16.93
C SER A 284 -4.83 -22.98 -17.17
N LEU A 285 -5.41 -21.87 -17.68
CA LEU A 285 -4.66 -20.66 -18.02
C LEU A 285 -3.92 -20.02 -16.81
N THR A 286 -4.41 -20.20 -15.62
CA THR A 286 -3.83 -19.63 -14.39
C THR A 286 -2.69 -20.47 -13.82
N ALA A 287 -2.60 -21.76 -14.19
CA ALA A 287 -1.47 -22.65 -13.92
C ALA A 287 -1.05 -22.68 -12.43
N GLY A 288 -2.01 -22.81 -11.52
CA GLY A 288 -1.77 -22.90 -10.07
C GLY A 288 -1.79 -21.58 -9.34
N LEU A 289 -2.05 -20.44 -9.99
CA LEU A 289 -2.01 -19.11 -9.36
C LEU A 289 -3.09 -18.93 -8.30
N PHE A 290 -4.31 -19.43 -8.51
CA PHE A 290 -5.36 -19.40 -7.49
C PHE A 290 -4.96 -20.19 -6.25
N GLN A 291 -4.48 -21.40 -6.45
CA GLN A 291 -4.04 -22.31 -5.38
C GLN A 291 -2.84 -21.73 -4.61
N ALA A 292 -1.88 -21.14 -5.32
CA ALA A 292 -0.75 -20.45 -4.72
C ALA A 292 -1.22 -19.30 -3.82
N ARG A 293 -2.20 -18.50 -4.27
CA ARG A 293 -2.78 -17.41 -3.47
C ARG A 293 -3.51 -17.89 -2.23
N VAL A 294 -4.18 -19.04 -2.27
CA VAL A 294 -4.76 -19.65 -1.06
C VAL A 294 -3.66 -20.07 -0.08
N ALA A 295 -2.56 -20.62 -0.58
CA ALA A 295 -1.44 -21.09 0.23
C ALA A 295 -0.60 -19.96 0.86
N ASP A 296 -0.71 -18.72 0.39
CA ASP A 296 -0.04 -17.55 1.00
C ASP A 296 -0.49 -17.28 2.45
N PHE A 297 -1.64 -17.83 2.87
CA PHE A 297 -2.21 -17.57 4.20
C PHE A 297 -1.92 -18.68 5.19
N SER A 298 -1.47 -18.31 6.39
CA SER A 298 -1.24 -19.24 7.49
C SER A 298 -2.50 -20.05 7.79
N GLY A 299 -2.37 -21.35 8.00
CA GLY A 299 -3.49 -22.27 8.27
C GLY A 299 -4.31 -22.66 7.03
N ALA A 300 -3.85 -22.38 5.82
CA ALA A 300 -4.52 -22.78 4.57
C ALA A 300 -4.77 -24.30 4.48
N SER A 301 -3.97 -25.13 5.13
CA SER A 301 -4.14 -26.59 5.15
C SER A 301 -5.45 -27.07 5.76
N SER A 302 -6.13 -26.25 6.55
CA SER A 302 -7.45 -26.58 7.10
C SER A 302 -8.59 -26.46 6.07
N ILE A 303 -8.41 -25.66 5.02
CA ILE A 303 -9.41 -25.37 4.00
C ILE A 303 -9.03 -25.87 2.61
N PHE A 304 -7.75 -26.15 2.37
CA PHE A 304 -7.23 -26.50 1.05
C PHE A 304 -6.35 -27.76 1.14
N LYS A 305 -6.83 -28.85 0.55
CA LYS A 305 -6.13 -30.16 0.55
C LYS A 305 -5.22 -30.34 -0.67
N GLY A 306 -5.38 -29.50 -1.69
CA GLY A 306 -4.69 -29.60 -2.97
C GLY A 306 -5.63 -29.35 -4.14
N GLY A 307 -5.13 -29.48 -5.37
CA GLY A 307 -5.91 -29.32 -6.58
C GLY A 307 -5.12 -29.75 -7.82
N PHE A 308 -5.56 -29.28 -8.98
CA PHE A 308 -5.12 -29.77 -10.27
C PHE A 308 -4.63 -28.63 -11.16
N VAL A 309 -3.51 -28.84 -11.85
CA VAL A 309 -3.06 -27.97 -12.93
C VAL A 309 -3.19 -28.76 -14.23
N THR A 310 -4.24 -28.51 -15.00
CA THR A 310 -4.63 -29.25 -16.20
C THR A 310 -4.50 -28.36 -17.42
N TYR A 311 -3.25 -28.14 -17.86
CA TYR A 311 -2.94 -27.15 -18.88
C TYR A 311 -3.30 -27.60 -20.29
N SER A 312 -3.08 -28.91 -20.62
CA SER A 312 -3.43 -29.47 -21.90
C SER A 312 -4.79 -30.20 -21.87
N LEU A 313 -5.29 -30.57 -23.05
CA LEU A 313 -6.50 -31.38 -23.19
C LEU A 313 -6.31 -32.76 -22.56
N GLU A 314 -5.15 -33.38 -22.80
CA GLU A 314 -4.82 -34.73 -22.30
C GLU A 314 -4.80 -34.71 -20.73
N GLU A 315 -4.22 -33.69 -20.12
CA GLU A 315 -4.18 -33.60 -18.66
C GLU A 315 -5.56 -33.28 -18.07
N LYS A 316 -6.44 -32.52 -18.76
CA LYS A 316 -7.84 -32.35 -18.34
C LYS A 316 -8.56 -33.70 -18.32
N SER A 317 -8.35 -34.51 -19.33
CA SER A 317 -8.95 -35.86 -19.43
C SER A 317 -8.38 -36.78 -18.35
N LYS A 318 -7.06 -36.90 -18.28
CA LYS A 318 -6.35 -37.84 -17.40
C LYS A 318 -6.54 -37.51 -15.88
N MET A 319 -6.42 -36.28 -15.50
CA MET A 319 -6.48 -35.89 -14.09
C MET A 319 -7.90 -35.72 -13.57
N LEU A 320 -8.84 -35.32 -14.45
CA LEU A 320 -10.22 -35.01 -14.05
C LEU A 320 -11.26 -35.98 -14.61
N ASP A 321 -10.86 -37.06 -15.27
CA ASP A 321 -11.74 -38.08 -15.87
C ASP A 321 -12.78 -37.49 -16.84
N ILE A 322 -12.43 -36.39 -17.54
CA ILE A 322 -13.28 -35.81 -18.57
C ILE A 322 -13.00 -36.53 -19.89
N PRO A 323 -13.99 -37.12 -20.56
CA PRO A 323 -13.74 -37.83 -21.82
C PRO A 323 -13.09 -36.92 -22.89
N VAL A 324 -12.04 -37.39 -23.55
CA VAL A 324 -11.35 -36.66 -24.62
C VAL A 324 -12.33 -36.22 -25.70
N LYS A 325 -13.25 -37.09 -26.10
CA LYS A 325 -14.29 -36.80 -27.08
C LYS A 325 -15.13 -35.58 -26.73
N ASP A 326 -15.53 -35.47 -25.44
CA ASP A 326 -16.35 -34.35 -24.99
C ASP A 326 -15.56 -33.03 -25.01
N LEU A 327 -14.27 -33.07 -24.68
CA LEU A 327 -13.36 -31.91 -24.75
C LEU A 327 -13.12 -31.45 -26.20
N GLU A 328 -13.01 -32.41 -27.15
CA GLU A 328 -12.85 -32.10 -28.59
C GLU A 328 -14.14 -31.53 -29.19
N GLU A 329 -15.31 -32.05 -28.80
CA GLU A 329 -16.61 -31.61 -29.32
C GLU A 329 -17.06 -30.26 -28.73
N GLN A 330 -16.81 -30.02 -27.42
CA GLN A 330 -17.28 -28.86 -26.72
C GLN A 330 -16.24 -27.71 -26.59
N GLY A 331 -14.97 -28.02 -26.92
CA GLY A 331 -13.83 -27.13 -26.79
C GLY A 331 -13.24 -27.11 -25.36
N VAL A 332 -11.91 -26.93 -25.30
CA VAL A 332 -11.21 -26.83 -23.99
C VAL A 332 -11.40 -25.47 -23.34
N VAL A 333 -11.87 -24.45 -24.08
CA VAL A 333 -12.24 -23.12 -23.59
C VAL A 333 -13.74 -22.95 -23.75
N SER A 334 -14.52 -23.51 -22.85
CA SER A 334 -15.98 -23.48 -22.94
C SER A 334 -16.63 -23.53 -21.54
N GLU A 335 -17.91 -23.20 -21.50
CA GLU A 335 -18.74 -23.35 -20.30
C GLU A 335 -18.80 -24.81 -19.83
N PHE A 336 -19.01 -25.73 -20.76
CA PHE A 336 -19.01 -27.16 -20.47
C PHE A 336 -17.71 -27.62 -19.80
N THR A 337 -16.57 -27.25 -20.38
CA THR A 337 -15.27 -27.64 -19.83
C THR A 337 -15.02 -27.02 -18.46
N ALA A 338 -15.36 -25.76 -18.26
CA ALA A 338 -15.28 -25.13 -16.96
C ALA A 338 -16.15 -25.83 -15.90
N GLN A 339 -17.41 -26.15 -16.26
CA GLN A 339 -18.31 -26.90 -15.40
C GLN A 339 -17.70 -28.24 -15.00
N LYS A 340 -17.29 -29.06 -15.98
CA LYS A 340 -16.74 -30.41 -15.72
C LYS A 340 -15.45 -30.37 -14.90
N MET A 341 -14.55 -29.43 -15.18
CA MET A 341 -13.33 -29.25 -14.40
C MET A 341 -13.65 -28.93 -12.92
N ALA A 342 -14.62 -28.06 -12.65
CA ALA A 342 -15.03 -27.71 -11.28
C ALA A 342 -15.66 -28.89 -10.54
N GLU A 343 -16.61 -29.60 -11.18
CA GLU A 343 -17.30 -30.76 -10.65
C GLU A 343 -16.30 -31.88 -10.30
N GLN A 344 -15.43 -32.24 -11.25
CA GLN A 344 -14.48 -33.31 -11.05
C GLN A 344 -13.42 -32.99 -9.99
N ALA A 345 -12.93 -31.76 -9.96
CA ALA A 345 -12.02 -31.32 -8.92
C ALA A 345 -12.65 -31.48 -7.53
N ARG A 346 -13.89 -31.00 -7.37
CA ARG A 346 -14.65 -31.13 -6.12
C ARG A 346 -14.82 -32.57 -5.70
N ILE A 347 -15.25 -33.46 -6.61
CA ILE A 347 -15.49 -34.89 -6.33
C ILE A 347 -14.20 -35.58 -5.92
N LYS A 348 -13.10 -35.39 -6.66
CA LYS A 348 -11.82 -36.06 -6.42
C LYS A 348 -11.17 -35.66 -5.09
N THR A 349 -11.35 -34.42 -4.66
CA THR A 349 -10.77 -33.92 -3.40
C THR A 349 -11.75 -34.01 -2.22
N GLN A 350 -13.01 -34.29 -2.49
CA GLN A 350 -14.09 -34.26 -1.50
C GLN A 350 -14.12 -32.91 -0.75
N SER A 351 -14.05 -31.83 -1.53
CA SER A 351 -14.12 -30.46 -1.02
C SER A 351 -15.55 -29.91 -1.12
N ASP A 352 -15.88 -28.94 -0.28
CA ASP A 352 -17.19 -28.28 -0.33
C ASP A 352 -17.33 -27.45 -1.61
N PHE A 353 -16.25 -26.77 -2.02
CA PHE A 353 -16.16 -25.98 -3.23
C PHE A 353 -15.12 -26.57 -4.20
N GLY A 354 -15.53 -26.75 -5.46
CA GLY A 354 -14.63 -27.04 -6.58
C GLY A 354 -14.60 -25.88 -7.56
N LEU A 355 -13.45 -25.24 -7.72
CA LEU A 355 -13.28 -24.13 -8.66
C LEU A 355 -12.61 -24.60 -9.95
N SER A 356 -12.92 -23.96 -11.07
CA SER A 356 -12.19 -24.15 -12.33
C SER A 356 -11.89 -22.83 -13.02
N LEU A 357 -10.77 -22.79 -13.74
CA LEU A 357 -10.39 -21.64 -14.59
C LEU A 357 -9.85 -22.17 -15.93
N THR A 358 -10.62 -22.00 -17.00
CA THR A 358 -10.18 -22.30 -18.35
C THR A 358 -10.38 -21.09 -19.25
N GLY A 359 -9.47 -20.83 -20.19
CA GLY A 359 -9.57 -19.63 -21.02
C GLY A 359 -8.30 -19.30 -21.80
N VAL A 360 -8.34 -18.17 -22.49
CA VAL A 360 -7.30 -17.66 -23.37
C VAL A 360 -6.57 -16.49 -22.70
N ALA A 361 -5.38 -16.75 -22.21
CA ALA A 361 -4.57 -15.70 -21.57
C ALA A 361 -3.90 -14.74 -22.57
N GLY A 362 -3.85 -15.13 -23.85
CA GLY A 362 -3.25 -14.35 -24.94
C GLY A 362 -1.73 -14.55 -25.10
N PRO A 363 -1.11 -13.88 -26.10
CA PRO A 363 -1.70 -12.86 -26.97
C PRO A 363 -2.63 -13.39 -28.06
N ASP A 364 -2.48 -14.64 -28.46
CA ASP A 364 -3.23 -15.26 -29.57
C ASP A 364 -4.62 -15.70 -29.11
N SER A 365 -5.53 -15.86 -30.09
CA SER A 365 -6.84 -16.47 -29.91
C SER A 365 -6.74 -17.99 -29.86
N LEU A 366 -7.72 -18.64 -29.24
CA LEU A 366 -7.83 -20.11 -29.20
C LEU A 366 -9.30 -20.51 -29.35
N GLU A 367 -9.58 -21.51 -30.20
CA GLU A 367 -10.93 -22.03 -30.43
C GLU A 367 -11.97 -20.96 -30.78
N GLY A 368 -11.56 -19.91 -31.54
CA GLY A 368 -12.44 -18.78 -31.86
C GLY A 368 -12.66 -17.77 -30.75
N HIS A 369 -12.09 -17.96 -29.55
CA HIS A 369 -12.14 -17.03 -28.47
C HIS A 369 -10.95 -16.06 -28.50
N PRO A 370 -11.17 -14.74 -28.40
CA PRO A 370 -10.08 -13.76 -28.31
C PRO A 370 -9.35 -13.87 -26.97
N ALA A 371 -8.12 -13.34 -26.95
CA ALA A 371 -7.35 -13.19 -25.72
C ALA A 371 -8.15 -12.45 -24.64
N GLY A 372 -8.11 -12.94 -23.42
CA GLY A 372 -8.86 -12.41 -22.28
C GLY A 372 -10.21 -13.11 -22.03
N THR A 373 -10.65 -14.02 -22.92
CA THR A 373 -11.85 -14.84 -22.66
C THR A 373 -11.54 -15.90 -21.62
N VAL A 374 -12.26 -15.91 -20.51
CA VAL A 374 -12.09 -16.89 -19.42
C VAL A 374 -13.45 -17.39 -18.95
N PHE A 375 -13.57 -18.72 -18.79
CA PHE A 375 -14.68 -19.38 -18.12
C PHE A 375 -14.23 -19.84 -16.73
N ILE A 376 -15.04 -19.52 -15.72
CA ILE A 376 -14.78 -19.84 -14.31
C ILE A 376 -15.98 -20.61 -13.78
N GLY A 377 -15.76 -21.86 -13.36
CA GLY A 377 -16.80 -22.70 -12.77
C GLY A 377 -16.63 -22.80 -11.26
N LEU A 378 -17.74 -22.80 -10.52
CA LEU A 378 -17.82 -23.05 -9.09
C LEU A 378 -18.84 -24.16 -8.82
N ALA A 379 -18.37 -25.33 -8.49
CA ALA A 379 -19.18 -26.49 -8.14
C ALA A 379 -19.40 -26.56 -6.62
N GLN A 380 -20.63 -26.72 -6.21
CA GLN A 380 -21.12 -26.91 -4.85
C GLN A 380 -22.01 -28.14 -4.78
N GLU A 381 -22.54 -28.48 -3.59
CA GLU A 381 -23.46 -29.60 -3.44
C GLU A 381 -24.77 -29.38 -4.23
N GLN A 382 -25.24 -28.14 -4.26
CA GLN A 382 -26.51 -27.75 -4.88
C GLN A 382 -26.43 -27.62 -6.41
N GLY A 383 -25.23 -27.56 -6.98
CA GLY A 383 -25.02 -27.39 -8.41
C GLY A 383 -23.71 -26.68 -8.77
N THR A 384 -23.57 -26.36 -10.04
CA THR A 384 -22.38 -25.68 -10.57
C THR A 384 -22.77 -24.40 -11.29
N GLU A 385 -22.23 -23.28 -10.84
CA GLU A 385 -22.33 -22.00 -11.54
C GLU A 385 -21.12 -21.84 -12.45
N VAL A 386 -21.32 -21.32 -13.66
CA VAL A 386 -20.25 -20.94 -14.57
C VAL A 386 -20.43 -19.50 -15.01
N ILE A 387 -19.39 -18.71 -14.88
CA ILE A 387 -19.35 -17.35 -15.40
C ILE A 387 -18.35 -17.24 -16.55
N LYS A 388 -18.71 -16.44 -17.56
CA LYS A 388 -17.80 -16.03 -18.63
C LYS A 388 -17.35 -14.60 -18.40
N VAL A 389 -16.04 -14.36 -18.36
CA VAL A 389 -15.47 -13.02 -18.21
C VAL A 389 -14.59 -12.68 -19.41
N ASN A 390 -14.59 -11.41 -19.81
CA ASN A 390 -13.77 -10.89 -20.91
C ASN A 390 -12.77 -9.87 -20.38
N ILE A 391 -11.51 -10.26 -20.29
CA ILE A 391 -10.40 -9.47 -19.76
C ILE A 391 -9.53 -8.99 -20.95
N GLY A 392 -10.16 -8.39 -21.94
CA GLY A 392 -9.47 -7.93 -23.16
C GLY A 392 -8.55 -6.74 -22.94
N GLY A 393 -7.59 -6.54 -23.85
CA GLY A 393 -6.68 -5.38 -23.84
C GLY A 393 -5.64 -5.37 -22.71
N ARG A 394 -5.39 -6.51 -22.06
CA ARG A 394 -4.46 -6.65 -20.93
C ARG A 394 -3.30 -7.59 -21.28
N SER A 395 -2.22 -7.46 -20.52
CA SER A 395 -1.11 -8.42 -20.62
C SER A 395 -1.54 -9.83 -20.18
N ARG A 396 -0.83 -10.86 -20.66
CA ARG A 396 -1.07 -12.25 -20.23
C ARG A 396 -1.01 -12.40 -18.70
N ALA A 397 -0.12 -11.68 -18.02
CA ALA A 397 -0.01 -11.71 -16.58
C ALA A 397 -1.24 -11.10 -15.90
N ASP A 398 -1.74 -9.96 -16.42
CA ASP A 398 -2.94 -9.31 -15.90
C ASP A 398 -4.20 -10.15 -16.16
N VAL A 399 -4.34 -10.77 -17.31
CA VAL A 399 -5.46 -11.68 -17.60
C VAL A 399 -5.53 -12.80 -16.57
N ARG A 400 -4.41 -13.46 -16.28
CA ARG A 400 -4.33 -14.52 -15.27
C ARG A 400 -4.64 -13.99 -13.85
N HIS A 401 -4.10 -12.83 -13.49
CA HIS A 401 -4.33 -12.20 -12.19
C HIS A 401 -5.81 -11.83 -12.00
N ILE A 402 -6.41 -11.13 -12.97
CA ILE A 402 -7.80 -10.69 -12.89
C ILE A 402 -8.76 -11.90 -12.94
N ALA A 403 -8.44 -12.96 -13.71
CA ALA A 403 -9.21 -14.20 -13.69
C ALA A 403 -9.27 -14.84 -12.29
N VAL A 404 -8.13 -14.85 -11.57
CA VAL A 404 -8.06 -15.33 -10.20
C VAL A 404 -8.88 -14.44 -9.24
N MET A 405 -8.88 -13.12 -9.45
CA MET A 405 -9.73 -12.22 -8.65
C MET A 405 -11.23 -12.48 -8.89
N HIS A 406 -11.65 -12.71 -10.13
CA HIS A 406 -13.03 -13.13 -10.44
C HIS A 406 -13.39 -14.45 -9.74
N ALA A 407 -12.46 -15.41 -9.73
CA ALA A 407 -12.65 -16.69 -9.07
C ALA A 407 -12.86 -16.52 -7.54
N PHE A 408 -12.01 -15.74 -6.88
CA PHE A 408 -12.20 -15.42 -5.46
C PHE A 408 -13.52 -14.69 -5.19
N ASN A 409 -13.90 -13.73 -6.06
CA ASN A 409 -15.17 -13.02 -5.88
C ASN A 409 -16.40 -13.93 -6.09
N LEU A 410 -16.31 -14.92 -6.98
CA LEU A 410 -17.36 -15.92 -7.16
C LEU A 410 -17.54 -16.76 -5.89
N VAL A 411 -16.45 -17.26 -5.31
CA VAL A 411 -16.46 -17.99 -4.03
C VAL A 411 -16.96 -17.10 -2.90
N ARG A 412 -16.54 -15.82 -2.82
CA ARG A 412 -17.02 -14.87 -1.81
C ARG A 412 -18.53 -14.71 -1.84
N LYS A 413 -19.10 -14.55 -3.03
CA LYS A 413 -20.55 -14.42 -3.19
C LYS A 413 -21.29 -15.68 -2.75
N ALA A 414 -20.78 -16.86 -3.08
CA ALA A 414 -21.36 -18.12 -2.64
C ALA A 414 -21.34 -18.27 -1.11
N LEU A 415 -20.23 -17.87 -0.45
CA LEU A 415 -20.10 -17.91 1.01
C LEU A 415 -21.03 -16.94 1.75
N LEU A 416 -21.44 -15.85 1.10
CA LEU A 416 -22.38 -14.86 1.67
C LEU A 416 -23.85 -15.25 1.46
N SER A 417 -24.13 -16.18 0.55
CA SER A 417 -25.50 -16.59 0.20
C SER A 417 -25.99 -17.78 1.02
N ASP A 418 -25.11 -18.42 1.77
CA ASP A 418 -25.38 -19.50 2.73
C ASP A 418 -25.60 -18.94 4.15
#